data_5ac218bf67228ed833d3020f87a1febd
#
_entry.id   5ac218bf67228ed833d3020f87a1febd
#
_cell.length_a   1.000
_cell.length_b   1.000
_cell.length_c   1.000
_cell.angle_alpha   90.00
_cell.angle_beta   90.00
_cell.angle_gamma   90.00
#
_symmetry.space_group_name_H-M   'P 1'
#
loop_
_entity.id
_entity.type
_entity.pdbx_description
1 polymer ?
#
loop_
_entity_poly.entity_id
_entity_poly.type
_entity_poly.pdbx_seq_one_letter_code
_entity_poly.pdbx_strand_id
1 'polypeptide(L)'
;MTYSSILAAALLITPAAFAGELFLYAGSYTGDGSSSKGITLLQMDTDTGALKVLKTAAELASPSFLAVNADGTRLYAVSESGNSTAAFKVDKATGGLTKLNELPVADKPGQGACHLCLVPDAQMLVTANYGGGSVSTFSLADDGSLKARTGFIQHTGHSVHPGNQEGPHGHGAVLSADGKHVLVNDLGTDRIYVYAVDAAAHTLKPKPVSEGVLKPGSGPRHGTFVGNVFYCINEIALTVTPFLWDAKAATLTSGTSVSTVPAGVSGGHLSTAEIVAHPSGKFIYGSNRGHNSVAVFKIADAAKGTLETVEVEPSGGKTPRNINLTPDGKWLLAAHQDSDNITVFSINQTDGSLTLTKNSALVGKAVCLVFLP
;
A
#
# COMPACT_ATOMS: atom_id res chain seq x y z
N MET A 1 -47.42 -18.71 13.39
CA MET A 1 -46.27 -18.44 12.49
C MET A 1 -45.23 -17.74 13.31
N THR A 2 -44.25 -18.52 13.78
CA THR A 2 -43.17 -18.05 14.68
C THR A 2 -41.95 -17.71 13.80
N TYR A 3 -41.57 -16.42 13.78
CA TYR A 3 -40.33 -15.98 13.12
C TYR A 3 -39.14 -16.28 14.04
N SER A 4 -38.29 -17.23 13.61
CA SER A 4 -36.99 -17.46 14.25
C SER A 4 -35.98 -16.44 13.68
N SER A 5 -35.54 -15.54 14.56
CA SER A 5 -34.47 -14.60 14.28
C SER A 5 -33.13 -15.34 14.35
N ILE A 6 -32.45 -15.48 13.23
CA ILE A 6 -31.07 -15.98 13.18
C ILE A 6 -30.15 -14.80 13.53
N LEU A 7 -29.59 -14.79 14.74
CA LEU A 7 -28.50 -13.90 15.11
C LEU A 7 -27.23 -14.41 14.41
N ALA A 8 -26.73 -13.66 13.43
CA ALA A 8 -25.39 -13.86 12.89
C ALA A 8 -24.37 -13.38 13.93
N ALA A 9 -23.68 -14.31 14.56
CA ALA A 9 -22.54 -14.02 15.43
C ALA A 9 -21.36 -13.62 14.53
N ALA A 10 -21.01 -12.31 14.55
CA ALA A 10 -19.76 -11.84 14.00
C ALA A 10 -18.63 -12.45 14.84
N LEU A 11 -17.84 -13.35 14.26
CA LEU A 11 -16.61 -13.84 14.83
C LEU A 11 -15.63 -12.65 14.87
N LEU A 12 -15.49 -12.03 16.05
CA LEU A 12 -14.36 -11.16 16.34
C LEU A 12 -13.11 -12.03 16.38
N ILE A 13 -12.35 -12.07 15.30
CA ILE A 13 -11.00 -12.59 15.29
C ILE A 13 -10.17 -11.61 16.11
N THR A 14 -9.99 -11.90 17.40
CA THR A 14 -8.99 -11.22 18.22
C THR A 14 -7.63 -11.58 17.64
N PRO A 15 -6.78 -10.61 17.24
CA PRO A 15 -5.41 -10.93 16.85
C PRO A 15 -4.73 -11.61 18.03
N ALA A 16 -4.12 -12.75 17.78
CA ALA A 16 -3.26 -13.42 18.75
C ALA A 16 -2.19 -12.42 19.19
N ALA A 17 -2.04 -12.22 20.51
CA ALA A 17 -1.01 -11.36 21.06
C ALA A 17 0.35 -11.94 20.65
N PHE A 18 1.02 -11.30 19.69
CA PHE A 18 2.41 -11.58 19.36
C PHE A 18 3.27 -10.94 20.44
N ALA A 19 3.52 -11.68 21.54
CA ALA A 19 4.61 -11.38 22.44
C ALA A 19 5.88 -11.96 21.81
N GLY A 20 6.82 -11.11 21.37
CA GLY A 20 8.08 -11.60 20.85
C GLY A 20 8.56 -10.98 19.54
N GLU A 21 9.19 -11.78 18.72
CA GLU A 21 9.84 -11.36 17.49
C GLU A 21 8.91 -11.48 16.26
N LEU A 22 8.91 -10.45 15.41
CA LEU A 22 8.25 -10.45 14.10
C LEU A 22 9.27 -10.40 12.98
N PHE A 23 9.04 -11.17 11.92
CA PHE A 23 9.72 -10.97 10.67
C PHE A 23 9.03 -9.89 9.84
N LEU A 24 9.84 -9.10 9.13
CA LEU A 24 9.36 -8.18 8.11
C LEU A 24 10.29 -8.17 6.91
N TYR A 25 9.75 -7.84 5.76
CA TYR A 25 10.49 -7.68 4.53
C TYR A 25 10.51 -6.22 4.11
N ALA A 26 11.69 -5.77 3.67
CA ALA A 26 11.86 -4.49 3.02
C ALA A 26 12.12 -4.71 1.54
N GLY A 27 11.24 -4.18 0.69
CA GLY A 27 11.47 -4.04 -0.73
C GLY A 27 12.22 -2.75 -1.03
N SER A 28 13.12 -2.78 -2.00
CA SER A 28 14.05 -1.67 -2.27
C SER A 28 14.17 -1.38 -3.75
N TYR A 29 14.51 -0.16 -4.11
CA TYR A 29 15.09 0.09 -5.41
C TYR A 29 16.51 -0.50 -5.47
N THR A 30 16.82 -1.13 -6.60
CA THR A 30 18.13 -1.72 -6.88
C THR A 30 18.82 -1.02 -8.06
N GLY A 31 20.08 -1.34 -8.34
CA GLY A 31 20.86 -0.73 -9.41
C GLY A 31 21.76 0.39 -8.91
N ASP A 32 22.10 1.33 -9.78
CA ASP A 32 23.10 2.36 -9.50
C ASP A 32 22.78 3.19 -8.24
N GLY A 33 23.78 3.28 -7.36
CA GLY A 33 23.68 4.02 -6.10
C GLY A 33 22.84 3.33 -5.02
N SER A 34 22.46 2.05 -5.16
CA SER A 34 21.82 1.26 -4.11
C SER A 34 22.73 0.14 -3.62
N SER A 35 22.80 -0.05 -2.32
CA SER A 35 23.44 -1.23 -1.71
C SER A 35 22.53 -2.46 -1.68
N SER A 36 21.22 -2.29 -1.96
CA SER A 36 20.24 -3.37 -1.96
C SER A 36 20.29 -4.18 -3.24
N LYS A 37 20.11 -5.50 -3.10
CA LYS A 37 19.99 -6.45 -4.22
C LYS A 37 18.55 -6.92 -4.45
N GLY A 38 17.58 -6.44 -3.66
CA GLY A 38 16.22 -6.87 -3.78
C GLY A 38 15.43 -6.78 -2.48
N ILE A 39 14.91 -7.91 -1.99
CA ILE A 39 14.10 -8.01 -0.78
C ILE A 39 15.02 -8.33 0.41
N THR A 40 15.01 -7.47 1.42
CA THR A 40 15.75 -7.67 2.68
C THR A 40 14.82 -8.22 3.75
N LEU A 41 15.26 -9.27 4.46
CA LEU A 41 14.61 -9.80 5.65
C LEU A 41 15.15 -9.09 6.91
N LEU A 42 14.24 -8.60 7.72
CA LEU A 42 14.52 -8.04 9.05
C LEU A 42 13.71 -8.80 10.11
N GLN A 43 14.17 -8.67 11.35
CA GLN A 43 13.49 -9.10 12.55
C GLN A 43 13.26 -7.90 13.46
N MET A 44 12.08 -7.82 14.05
CA MET A 44 11.70 -6.79 14.99
C MET A 44 11.30 -7.40 16.32
N ASP A 45 11.88 -6.90 17.39
CA ASP A 45 11.42 -7.14 18.75
C ASP A 45 10.19 -6.23 19.01
N THR A 46 9.04 -6.82 19.24
CA THR A 46 7.77 -6.08 19.38
C THR A 46 7.61 -5.40 20.73
N ASP A 47 8.39 -5.77 21.74
CA ASP A 47 8.35 -5.16 23.06
C ASP A 47 9.19 -3.88 23.13
N THR A 48 10.32 -3.86 22.43
CA THR A 48 11.29 -2.76 22.45
C THR A 48 11.31 -1.93 21.17
N GLY A 49 10.74 -2.44 20.08
CA GLY A 49 10.83 -1.83 18.75
C GLY A 49 12.20 -1.99 18.08
N ALA A 50 13.12 -2.78 18.64
CA ALA A 50 14.45 -2.96 18.07
C ALA A 50 14.39 -3.70 16.72
N LEU A 51 15.17 -3.22 15.74
CA LEU A 51 15.26 -3.81 14.40
C LEU A 51 16.63 -4.46 14.18
N LYS A 52 16.63 -5.62 13.53
CA LYS A 52 17.84 -6.33 13.10
C LYS A 52 17.70 -6.73 11.64
N VAL A 53 18.65 -6.30 10.80
CA VAL A 53 18.78 -6.81 9.43
C VAL A 53 19.37 -8.21 9.48
N LEU A 54 18.71 -9.19 8.86
CA LEU A 54 19.16 -10.57 8.88
C LEU A 54 19.94 -10.92 7.60
N LYS A 55 19.33 -10.72 6.43
CA LYS A 55 19.92 -11.09 5.14
C LYS A 55 19.13 -10.49 3.94
N THR A 56 19.72 -10.54 2.75
CA THR A 56 18.94 -10.49 1.52
C THR A 56 18.12 -11.78 1.42
N ALA A 57 16.78 -11.67 1.43
CA ALA A 57 15.87 -12.80 1.36
C ALA A 57 15.69 -13.30 -0.08
N ALA A 58 15.68 -12.38 -1.04
CA ALA A 58 15.62 -12.68 -2.46
C ALA A 58 16.23 -11.55 -3.28
N GLU A 59 16.93 -11.89 -4.36
CA GLU A 59 17.36 -10.93 -5.37
C GLU A 59 16.24 -10.74 -6.40
N LEU A 60 15.89 -9.48 -6.66
CA LEU A 60 14.87 -9.06 -7.62
C LEU A 60 15.15 -7.61 -8.04
N ALA A 61 14.88 -7.29 -9.30
CA ALA A 61 15.10 -5.93 -9.81
C ALA A 61 14.03 -4.95 -9.30
N SER A 62 14.43 -4.06 -8.41
CA SER A 62 13.57 -3.02 -7.81
C SER A 62 12.22 -3.55 -7.32
N PRO A 63 12.17 -4.44 -6.29
CA PRO A 63 10.92 -4.88 -5.67
C PRO A 63 10.31 -3.74 -4.85
N SER A 64 9.71 -2.77 -5.55
CA SER A 64 9.24 -1.52 -4.95
C SER A 64 7.93 -1.65 -4.19
N PHE A 65 7.21 -2.76 -4.36
CA PHE A 65 6.03 -3.08 -3.56
C PHE A 65 5.89 -4.59 -3.32
N LEU A 66 5.49 -4.94 -2.10
CA LEU A 66 5.36 -6.31 -1.61
C LEU A 66 3.98 -6.53 -1.00
N ALA A 67 3.44 -7.75 -1.12
CA ALA A 67 2.31 -8.19 -0.33
C ALA A 67 2.51 -9.64 0.14
N VAL A 68 2.11 -9.92 1.38
CA VAL A 68 2.07 -11.27 1.95
C VAL A 68 0.61 -11.71 2.03
N ASN A 69 0.32 -12.97 1.71
CA ASN A 69 -1.03 -13.50 1.86
C ASN A 69 -1.40 -13.68 3.34
N ALA A 70 -2.69 -13.83 3.64
CA ALA A 70 -3.22 -13.80 5.00
C ALA A 70 -2.65 -14.88 5.94
N ASP A 71 -2.27 -16.05 5.41
CA ASP A 71 -1.67 -17.14 6.20
C ASP A 71 -0.14 -17.04 6.33
N GLY A 72 0.48 -16.04 5.70
CA GLY A 72 1.93 -15.79 5.75
C GLY A 72 2.76 -16.80 4.97
N THR A 73 2.17 -17.62 4.08
CA THR A 73 2.90 -18.67 3.35
C THR A 73 3.41 -18.24 1.98
N ARG A 74 2.94 -17.10 1.46
CA ARG A 74 3.32 -16.56 0.15
C ARG A 74 3.60 -15.06 0.23
N LEU A 75 4.64 -14.65 -0.49
CA LEU A 75 4.94 -13.26 -0.73
C LEU A 75 4.93 -13.00 -2.24
N TYR A 76 4.35 -11.87 -2.63
CA TYR A 76 4.34 -11.38 -4.01
C TYR A 76 5.02 -10.03 -4.06
N ALA A 77 5.78 -9.81 -5.13
CA ALA A 77 6.53 -8.59 -5.33
C ALA A 77 6.38 -8.08 -6.76
N VAL A 78 6.19 -6.79 -6.95
CA VAL A 78 6.46 -6.18 -8.25
C VAL A 78 7.97 -6.14 -8.47
N SER A 79 8.39 -6.20 -9.71
CA SER A 79 9.76 -5.93 -10.16
C SER A 79 9.69 -4.72 -11.10
N GLU A 80 9.75 -3.52 -10.51
CA GLU A 80 9.42 -2.28 -11.22
C GLU A 80 10.34 -2.05 -12.42
N SER A 81 11.65 -2.14 -12.21
CA SER A 81 12.64 -2.04 -13.30
C SER A 81 12.74 -3.32 -14.16
N GLY A 82 12.30 -4.47 -13.63
CA GLY A 82 12.22 -5.73 -14.37
C GLY A 82 10.96 -5.88 -15.22
N ASN A 83 9.99 -4.98 -15.11
CA ASN A 83 8.71 -5.01 -15.83
C ASN A 83 7.90 -6.29 -15.59
N SER A 84 7.94 -6.84 -14.37
CA SER A 84 7.38 -8.13 -14.00
C SER A 84 6.78 -8.13 -12.60
N THR A 85 6.15 -9.24 -12.22
CA THR A 85 5.77 -9.56 -10.86
C THR A 85 6.22 -10.98 -10.52
N ALA A 86 6.66 -11.20 -9.28
CA ALA A 86 7.22 -12.45 -8.79
C ALA A 86 6.45 -13.01 -7.60
N ALA A 87 6.36 -14.34 -7.52
CA ALA A 87 5.79 -15.08 -6.41
C ALA A 87 6.87 -15.84 -5.65
N PHE A 88 6.76 -15.87 -4.32
CA PHE A 88 7.68 -16.55 -3.42
C PHE A 88 6.91 -17.40 -2.41
N LYS A 89 7.45 -18.59 -2.10
CA LYS A 89 7.08 -19.36 -0.92
C LYS A 89 7.83 -18.78 0.27
N VAL A 90 7.13 -18.62 1.39
CA VAL A 90 7.68 -18.17 2.66
C VAL A 90 7.89 -19.35 3.60
N ASP A 91 9.06 -19.46 4.18
CA ASP A 91 9.32 -20.30 5.35
C ASP A 91 9.01 -19.47 6.61
N LYS A 92 7.88 -19.71 7.24
CA LYS A 92 7.42 -18.93 8.41
C LYS A 92 8.36 -19.03 9.61
N ALA A 93 9.10 -20.14 9.74
CA ALA A 93 9.99 -20.36 10.89
C ALA A 93 11.26 -19.51 10.78
N THR A 94 11.71 -19.20 9.56
CA THR A 94 12.99 -18.52 9.31
C THR A 94 12.85 -17.19 8.57
N GLY A 95 11.65 -16.86 8.08
CA GLY A 95 11.43 -15.73 7.16
C GLY A 95 12.09 -15.95 5.79
N GLY A 96 12.56 -17.15 5.48
CA GLY A 96 13.23 -17.45 4.21
C GLY A 96 12.28 -17.39 3.02
N LEU A 97 12.76 -16.87 1.87
CA LEU A 97 11.99 -16.83 0.61
C LEU A 97 12.57 -17.82 -0.39
N THR A 98 11.68 -18.56 -1.06
CA THR A 98 12.00 -19.39 -2.22
C THR A 98 11.17 -18.90 -3.40
N LYS A 99 11.81 -18.40 -4.46
CA LYS A 99 11.11 -17.92 -5.66
C LYS A 99 10.39 -19.09 -6.33
N LEU A 100 9.07 -18.93 -6.54
CA LEU A 100 8.24 -19.88 -7.27
C LEU A 100 8.37 -19.60 -8.77
N ASN A 101 8.05 -18.37 -9.17
CA ASN A 101 8.20 -17.92 -10.55
C ASN A 101 8.08 -16.39 -10.68
N GLU A 102 8.14 -15.91 -11.90
CA GLU A 102 8.01 -14.50 -12.28
C GLU A 102 7.37 -14.41 -13.66
N LEU A 103 6.42 -13.48 -13.85
CA LEU A 103 5.76 -13.23 -15.13
C LEU A 103 5.80 -11.74 -15.49
N PRO A 104 5.90 -11.39 -16.78
CA PRO A 104 5.88 -10.01 -17.25
C PRO A 104 4.48 -9.39 -17.02
N VAL A 105 4.47 -8.12 -16.62
CA VAL A 105 3.20 -7.39 -16.43
C VAL A 105 2.55 -6.98 -17.74
N ALA A 106 3.33 -6.91 -18.84
CA ALA A 106 2.84 -6.62 -20.19
C ALA A 106 3.78 -7.19 -21.24
N ASP A 107 3.33 -7.22 -22.49
CA ASP A 107 4.15 -7.66 -23.65
C ASP A 107 5.16 -6.58 -24.06
N LYS A 108 4.94 -5.32 -23.65
CA LYS A 108 5.84 -4.19 -23.91
C LYS A 108 6.60 -3.81 -22.64
N PRO A 109 7.89 -3.43 -22.74
CA PRO A 109 8.65 -2.90 -21.61
C PRO A 109 8.14 -1.52 -21.17
N GLY A 110 8.68 -1.02 -20.05
CA GLY A 110 8.43 0.34 -19.57
C GLY A 110 7.09 0.52 -18.85
N GLN A 111 6.43 -0.57 -18.43
CA GLN A 111 5.17 -0.47 -17.69
C GLN A 111 5.37 -0.02 -16.24
N GLY A 112 6.50 -0.39 -15.62
CA GLY A 112 6.85 0.07 -14.26
C GLY A 112 5.78 -0.28 -13.24
N ALA A 113 5.54 -1.59 -13.00
CA ALA A 113 4.61 -2.03 -11.95
C ALA A 113 5.11 -1.56 -10.59
N CYS A 114 4.33 -0.72 -9.90
CA CYS A 114 4.75 -0.07 -8.65
C CYS A 114 3.87 -0.42 -7.45
N HIS A 115 2.77 -1.12 -7.64
CA HIS A 115 1.87 -1.57 -6.59
C HIS A 115 1.18 -2.88 -6.97
N LEU A 116 0.77 -3.66 -5.98
CA LEU A 116 -0.02 -4.86 -6.18
C LEU A 116 -1.02 -5.08 -5.05
N CYS A 117 -2.11 -5.79 -5.36
CA CYS A 117 -3.00 -6.33 -4.34
C CYS A 117 -3.43 -7.77 -4.66
N LEU A 118 -3.67 -8.54 -3.60
CA LEU A 118 -4.24 -9.87 -3.69
C LEU A 118 -5.77 -9.80 -3.69
N VAL A 119 -6.39 -10.67 -4.49
CA VAL A 119 -7.85 -10.91 -4.51
C VAL A 119 -8.05 -12.40 -4.19
N PRO A 120 -8.06 -12.78 -2.90
CA PRO A 120 -7.99 -14.19 -2.48
C PRO A 120 -9.13 -15.05 -3.02
N ASP A 121 -10.37 -14.58 -2.94
CA ASP A 121 -11.56 -15.32 -3.37
C ASP A 121 -11.59 -15.59 -4.89
N ALA A 122 -10.83 -14.79 -5.66
CA ALA A 122 -10.66 -14.99 -7.08
C ALA A 122 -9.34 -15.70 -7.44
N GLN A 123 -8.53 -16.10 -6.47
CA GLN A 123 -7.17 -16.62 -6.69
C GLN A 123 -6.39 -15.74 -7.68
N MET A 124 -6.35 -14.45 -7.42
CA MET A 124 -5.86 -13.46 -8.37
C MET A 124 -4.91 -12.45 -7.71
N LEU A 125 -3.94 -12.00 -8.48
CA LEU A 125 -3.08 -10.84 -8.19
C LEU A 125 -3.38 -9.73 -9.19
N VAL A 126 -3.43 -8.49 -8.73
CA VAL A 126 -3.58 -7.28 -9.55
C VAL A 126 -2.36 -6.40 -9.37
N THR A 127 -1.78 -5.88 -10.45
CA THR A 127 -0.71 -4.87 -10.40
C THR A 127 -1.17 -3.55 -10.99
N ALA A 128 -0.79 -2.44 -10.36
CA ALA A 128 -0.87 -1.10 -10.93
C ALA A 128 0.49 -0.75 -11.54
N ASN A 129 0.48 -0.33 -12.81
CA ASN A 129 1.69 -0.10 -13.61
C ASN A 129 1.83 1.39 -13.91
N TYR A 130 2.70 2.06 -13.16
CA TYR A 130 2.86 3.52 -13.21
C TYR A 130 3.38 4.02 -14.57
N GLY A 131 4.46 3.41 -15.05
CA GLY A 131 5.14 3.88 -16.27
C GLY A 131 4.25 3.77 -17.52
N GLY A 132 3.42 2.73 -17.61
CA GLY A 132 2.50 2.51 -18.72
C GLY A 132 1.09 3.06 -18.50
N GLY A 133 0.72 3.46 -17.28
CA GLY A 133 -0.64 3.87 -16.94
C GLY A 133 -1.65 2.74 -17.16
N SER A 134 -1.35 1.55 -16.65
CA SER A 134 -2.14 0.35 -16.92
C SER A 134 -2.33 -0.52 -15.68
N VAL A 135 -3.17 -1.53 -15.81
CA VAL A 135 -3.44 -2.55 -14.77
C VAL A 135 -3.26 -3.92 -15.39
N SER A 136 -2.59 -4.82 -14.67
CA SER A 136 -2.47 -6.22 -15.09
C SER A 136 -3.06 -7.14 -14.04
N THR A 137 -3.63 -8.26 -14.46
CA THR A 137 -4.16 -9.29 -13.59
C THR A 137 -3.51 -10.63 -13.87
N PHE A 138 -3.34 -11.42 -12.81
CA PHE A 138 -2.71 -12.75 -12.89
C PHE A 138 -3.54 -13.75 -12.11
N SER A 139 -3.80 -14.92 -12.70
CA SER A 139 -4.32 -16.05 -11.94
C SER A 139 -3.21 -16.70 -11.12
N LEU A 140 -3.58 -17.20 -9.95
CA LEU A 140 -2.69 -17.94 -9.05
C LEU A 140 -2.99 -19.43 -9.13
N ALA A 141 -1.96 -20.25 -9.06
CA ALA A 141 -2.08 -21.70 -8.90
C ALA A 141 -2.26 -22.05 -7.41
N ASP A 142 -2.64 -23.30 -7.12
CA ASP A 142 -2.88 -23.79 -5.76
C ASP A 142 -1.63 -23.70 -4.86
N ASP A 143 -0.43 -23.81 -5.47
CA ASP A 143 0.83 -23.63 -4.77
C ASP A 143 1.21 -22.16 -4.57
N GLY A 144 0.36 -21.22 -5.02
CA GLY A 144 0.56 -19.78 -4.95
C GLY A 144 1.47 -19.19 -6.03
N SER A 145 1.97 -19.99 -6.98
CA SER A 145 2.71 -19.47 -8.13
C SER A 145 1.79 -18.68 -9.09
N LEU A 146 2.37 -17.80 -9.88
CA LEU A 146 1.66 -17.09 -10.93
C LEU A 146 1.39 -18.05 -12.08
N LYS A 147 0.13 -18.31 -12.44
CA LYS A 147 -0.22 -19.26 -13.49
C LYS A 147 -0.21 -18.60 -14.87
N ALA A 148 -0.84 -17.46 -15.01
CA ALA A 148 -0.88 -16.70 -16.26
C ALA A 148 -1.25 -15.24 -16.00
N ARG A 149 -0.82 -14.32 -16.88
CA ARG A 149 -1.42 -13.00 -16.99
C ARG A 149 -2.78 -13.15 -17.68
N THR A 150 -3.86 -12.83 -16.97
CA THR A 150 -5.26 -13.04 -17.39
C THR A 150 -5.91 -11.80 -17.96
N GLY A 151 -5.35 -10.61 -17.68
CA GLY A 151 -5.87 -9.35 -18.20
C GLY A 151 -4.84 -8.24 -18.23
N PHE A 152 -5.12 -7.27 -19.09
CA PHE A 152 -4.38 -6.02 -19.21
C PHE A 152 -5.36 -4.91 -19.57
N ILE A 153 -5.43 -3.86 -18.73
CA ILE A 153 -6.32 -2.72 -18.94
C ILE A 153 -5.45 -1.47 -19.08
N GLN A 154 -5.50 -0.83 -20.25
CA GLN A 154 -4.84 0.45 -20.49
C GLN A 154 -5.76 1.58 -20.08
N HIS A 155 -5.32 2.44 -19.16
CA HIS A 155 -6.00 3.70 -18.87
C HIS A 155 -5.71 4.73 -19.97
N THR A 156 -6.58 5.72 -20.07
CA THR A 156 -6.44 6.83 -21.02
C THR A 156 -6.82 8.14 -20.34
N GLY A 157 -6.35 9.26 -20.86
CA GLY A 157 -6.60 10.58 -20.30
C GLY A 157 -5.34 11.22 -19.74
N HIS A 158 -5.50 12.39 -19.15
CA HIS A 158 -4.46 13.20 -18.55
C HIS A 158 -5.08 14.17 -17.56
N SER A 159 -4.26 14.95 -16.83
CA SER A 159 -4.71 16.07 -16.04
C SER A 159 -3.77 17.28 -16.19
N VAL A 160 -3.67 18.15 -15.18
CA VAL A 160 -3.12 19.50 -15.35
C VAL A 160 -1.66 19.66 -14.95
N HIS A 161 -1.08 18.71 -14.19
CA HIS A 161 0.28 18.84 -13.68
C HIS A 161 1.32 18.44 -14.73
N PRO A 162 2.21 19.35 -15.16
CA PRO A 162 3.23 19.05 -16.16
C PRO A 162 4.23 18.02 -15.65
N GLY A 163 4.58 17.06 -16.49
CA GLY A 163 5.53 15.98 -16.18
C GLY A 163 4.94 14.78 -15.42
N ASN A 164 3.90 14.99 -14.58
CA ASN A 164 3.31 13.89 -13.81
C ASN A 164 1.89 13.52 -14.24
N GLN A 165 1.24 14.34 -15.08
CA GLN A 165 -0.15 14.11 -15.52
C GLN A 165 -0.35 14.32 -17.03
N GLU A 166 0.69 14.18 -17.83
CA GLU A 166 0.61 14.21 -19.30
C GLU A 166 -0.04 12.94 -19.88
N GLY A 167 -0.15 11.90 -19.08
CA GLY A 167 -0.79 10.62 -19.37
C GLY A 167 -1.24 9.92 -18.11
N PRO A 168 -1.87 8.75 -18.22
CA PRO A 168 -2.30 7.97 -17.06
C PRO A 168 -1.09 7.35 -16.35
N HIS A 169 -1.19 7.24 -15.03
CA HIS A 169 -0.21 6.63 -14.14
C HIS A 169 -0.91 5.85 -13.03
N GLY A 170 -1.28 4.58 -13.29
CA GLY A 170 -1.85 3.70 -12.26
C GLY A 170 -0.86 3.48 -11.14
N HIS A 171 -1.17 3.94 -9.91
CA HIS A 171 -0.20 3.94 -8.81
C HIS A 171 -0.60 3.07 -7.62
N GLY A 172 -1.87 2.81 -7.39
CA GLY A 172 -2.34 1.99 -6.28
C GLY A 172 -3.47 1.06 -6.73
N ALA A 173 -3.52 -0.15 -6.20
CA ALA A 173 -4.63 -1.08 -6.37
C ALA A 173 -5.05 -1.60 -5.00
N VAL A 174 -6.34 -1.45 -4.65
CA VAL A 174 -6.87 -1.82 -3.32
C VAL A 174 -8.16 -2.61 -3.49
N LEU A 175 -8.24 -3.77 -2.84
CA LEU A 175 -9.42 -4.59 -2.82
C LEU A 175 -10.48 -3.97 -1.89
N SER A 176 -11.74 -3.89 -2.34
CA SER A 176 -12.86 -3.50 -1.48
C SER A 176 -13.10 -4.55 -0.38
N ALA A 177 -13.67 -4.12 0.75
CA ALA A 177 -13.87 -4.98 1.91
C ALA A 177 -14.75 -6.23 1.62
N ASP A 178 -15.65 -6.15 0.63
CA ASP A 178 -16.50 -7.26 0.19
C ASP A 178 -15.84 -8.18 -0.86
N GLY A 179 -14.58 -7.91 -1.24
CA GLY A 179 -13.82 -8.70 -2.21
C GLY A 179 -14.30 -8.62 -3.66
N LYS A 180 -15.30 -7.76 -3.96
CA LYS A 180 -15.96 -7.75 -5.27
C LYS A 180 -15.42 -6.70 -6.24
N HIS A 181 -14.67 -5.72 -5.74
CA HIS A 181 -14.15 -4.63 -6.55
C HIS A 181 -12.68 -4.35 -6.22
N VAL A 182 -11.92 -3.90 -7.21
CA VAL A 182 -10.59 -3.34 -7.04
C VAL A 182 -10.64 -1.86 -7.41
N LEU A 183 -10.20 -1.02 -6.46
CA LEU A 183 -10.04 0.40 -6.66
C LEU A 183 -8.62 0.66 -7.16
N VAL A 184 -8.49 1.32 -8.29
CA VAL A 184 -7.18 1.66 -8.88
C VAL A 184 -7.02 3.17 -8.91
N ASN A 185 -6.08 3.67 -8.11
CA ASN A 185 -5.72 5.07 -8.08
C ASN A 185 -4.86 5.39 -9.30
N ASP A 186 -5.27 6.35 -10.11
CA ASP A 186 -4.49 6.82 -11.26
C ASP A 186 -4.07 8.27 -11.05
N LEU A 187 -2.80 8.44 -10.73
CA LEU A 187 -2.18 9.73 -10.43
C LEU A 187 -2.27 10.68 -11.62
N GLY A 188 -2.11 10.15 -12.84
CA GLY A 188 -2.05 10.94 -14.05
C GLY A 188 -3.40 11.49 -14.49
N THR A 189 -4.50 10.87 -14.10
CA THR A 189 -5.85 11.25 -14.55
C THR A 189 -6.72 11.87 -13.45
N ASP A 190 -6.20 11.99 -12.21
CA ASP A 190 -6.96 12.43 -11.02
C ASP A 190 -8.21 11.60 -10.76
N ARG A 191 -8.11 10.27 -10.96
CA ARG A 191 -9.23 9.34 -10.81
C ARG A 191 -8.88 8.13 -9.97
N ILE A 192 -9.91 7.58 -9.34
CA ILE A 192 -9.90 6.27 -8.72
C ILE A 192 -10.87 5.41 -9.53
N TYR A 193 -10.36 4.53 -10.37
CA TYR A 193 -11.19 3.62 -11.17
C TYR A 193 -11.66 2.44 -10.33
N VAL A 194 -12.96 2.16 -10.33
CA VAL A 194 -13.55 1.02 -9.61
C VAL A 194 -13.84 -0.10 -10.61
N TYR A 195 -13.12 -1.20 -10.49
CA TYR A 195 -13.29 -2.37 -11.37
C TYR A 195 -13.97 -3.51 -10.64
N ALA A 196 -14.99 -4.10 -11.26
CA ALA A 196 -15.60 -5.34 -10.77
C ALA A 196 -14.65 -6.52 -11.01
N VAL A 197 -14.52 -7.40 -10.00
CA VAL A 197 -13.79 -8.66 -10.07
C VAL A 197 -14.58 -9.68 -10.88
N ASP A 198 -13.96 -10.31 -11.87
CA ASP A 198 -14.45 -11.49 -12.55
C ASP A 198 -13.70 -12.72 -12.03
N ALA A 199 -14.21 -13.29 -10.94
CA ALA A 199 -13.54 -14.41 -10.26
C ALA A 199 -13.45 -15.66 -11.14
N ALA A 200 -14.44 -15.91 -12.02
CA ALA A 200 -14.43 -17.07 -12.90
C ALA A 200 -13.34 -16.98 -13.99
N ALA A 201 -13.02 -15.75 -14.43
CA ALA A 201 -11.98 -15.49 -15.43
C ALA A 201 -10.64 -15.09 -14.79
N HIS A 202 -10.56 -14.99 -13.46
CA HIS A 202 -9.40 -14.51 -12.72
C HIS A 202 -8.89 -13.16 -13.25
N THR A 203 -9.80 -12.21 -13.53
CA THR A 203 -9.47 -10.90 -14.09
C THR A 203 -10.40 -9.81 -13.55
N LEU A 204 -10.16 -8.58 -13.95
CA LEU A 204 -11.09 -7.47 -13.76
C LEU A 204 -11.94 -7.29 -15.01
N LYS A 205 -13.20 -6.84 -14.84
CA LYS A 205 -14.00 -6.40 -15.98
C LYS A 205 -13.26 -5.24 -16.67
N PRO A 206 -13.21 -5.19 -18.02
CA PRO A 206 -12.35 -4.27 -18.75
C PRO A 206 -12.74 -2.79 -18.65
N LYS A 207 -13.99 -2.52 -18.24
CA LYS A 207 -14.48 -1.16 -18.00
C LYS A 207 -14.72 -0.94 -16.52
N PRO A 208 -14.35 0.21 -15.96
CA PRO A 208 -14.71 0.53 -14.59
C PRO A 208 -16.24 0.64 -14.46
N VAL A 209 -16.77 0.21 -13.34
CA VAL A 209 -18.20 0.33 -13.01
C VAL A 209 -18.53 1.73 -12.51
N SER A 210 -17.57 2.42 -11.93
CA SER A 210 -17.64 3.81 -11.48
C SER A 210 -16.26 4.42 -11.34
N GLU A 211 -16.20 5.70 -11.03
CA GLU A 211 -14.97 6.45 -10.80
C GLU A 211 -15.12 7.39 -9.61
N GLY A 212 -14.09 7.45 -8.74
CA GLY A 212 -13.90 8.53 -7.78
C GLY A 212 -13.11 9.65 -8.46
N VAL A 213 -13.68 10.85 -8.54
CA VAL A 213 -13.05 11.98 -9.22
C VAL A 213 -12.49 12.95 -8.19
N LEU A 214 -11.22 13.34 -8.35
CA LEU A 214 -10.55 14.33 -7.55
C LEU A 214 -10.44 15.67 -8.30
N LYS A 215 -10.05 16.71 -7.57
CA LYS A 215 -9.74 18.01 -8.20
C LYS A 215 -8.54 17.84 -9.14
N PRO A 216 -8.50 18.54 -10.30
CA PRO A 216 -7.34 18.53 -11.17
C PRO A 216 -6.07 18.92 -10.43
N GLY A 217 -4.98 18.14 -10.63
CA GLY A 217 -3.72 18.36 -9.92
C GLY A 217 -3.64 17.67 -8.55
N SER A 218 -4.57 16.79 -8.21
CA SER A 218 -4.51 16.04 -6.95
C SER A 218 -3.47 14.93 -6.96
N GLY A 219 -3.44 14.10 -7.99
CA GLY A 219 -2.55 12.96 -8.12
C GLY A 219 -2.81 11.86 -7.10
N PRO A 220 -3.97 11.13 -7.17
CA PRO A 220 -4.27 10.03 -6.26
C PRO A 220 -3.22 8.92 -6.39
N ARG A 221 -2.63 8.52 -5.26
CA ARG A 221 -1.49 7.61 -5.24
C ARG A 221 -1.84 6.27 -4.61
N HIS A 222 -1.91 6.22 -3.31
CA HIS A 222 -2.28 5.04 -2.52
C HIS A 222 -3.56 5.28 -1.74
N GLY A 223 -4.10 4.22 -1.15
CA GLY A 223 -5.30 4.35 -0.34
C GLY A 223 -5.52 3.18 0.59
N THR A 224 -6.32 3.38 1.63
CA THR A 224 -6.67 2.38 2.63
C THR A 224 -8.13 2.51 3.03
N PHE A 225 -8.76 1.41 3.40
CA PHE A 225 -10.11 1.40 3.94
C PHE A 225 -10.12 1.43 5.46
N VAL A 226 -11.06 2.20 6.03
CA VAL A 226 -11.51 2.05 7.41
C VAL A 226 -13.04 1.98 7.39
N GLY A 227 -13.59 0.83 7.70
CA GLY A 227 -15.03 0.59 7.51
C GLY A 227 -15.45 0.84 6.06
N ASN A 228 -16.44 1.71 5.85
CA ASN A 228 -16.94 2.07 4.53
C ASN A 228 -16.31 3.35 3.95
N VAL A 229 -15.17 3.78 4.49
CA VAL A 229 -14.46 4.95 3.96
C VAL A 229 -13.14 4.52 3.36
N PHE A 230 -12.93 4.91 2.11
CA PHE A 230 -11.65 4.79 1.42
C PHE A 230 -10.89 6.11 1.54
N TYR A 231 -9.74 6.09 2.19
CA TYR A 231 -8.87 7.26 2.34
C TYR A 231 -7.78 7.21 1.27
N CYS A 232 -7.78 8.18 0.37
CA CYS A 232 -6.81 8.31 -0.70
C CYS A 232 -5.79 9.40 -0.39
N ILE A 233 -4.49 9.07 -0.40
CA ILE A 233 -3.42 10.05 -0.32
C ILE A 233 -3.09 10.56 -1.72
N ASN A 234 -3.01 11.90 -1.86
CA ASN A 234 -2.81 12.58 -3.14
C ASN A 234 -1.38 13.10 -3.21
N GLU A 235 -0.60 12.58 -4.14
CA GLU A 235 0.84 12.82 -4.25
C GLU A 235 1.16 14.29 -4.52
N ILE A 236 0.43 14.91 -5.46
CA ILE A 236 0.72 16.24 -5.97
C ILE A 236 0.13 17.30 -5.06
N ALA A 237 -1.13 17.13 -4.64
CA ALA A 237 -1.82 18.12 -3.81
C ALA A 237 -1.44 18.07 -2.32
N LEU A 238 -0.63 17.11 -1.88
CA LEU A 238 -0.20 16.94 -0.48
C LEU A 238 -1.40 16.82 0.48
N THR A 239 -2.39 16.02 0.13
CA THR A 239 -3.63 15.88 0.89
C THR A 239 -4.05 14.43 1.05
N VAL A 240 -4.93 14.17 2.02
CA VAL A 240 -5.73 12.95 2.10
C VAL A 240 -7.18 13.30 1.82
N THR A 241 -7.81 12.58 0.88
CA THR A 241 -9.22 12.73 0.54
C THR A 241 -9.98 11.49 0.98
N PRO A 242 -10.98 11.60 1.90
CA PRO A 242 -11.87 10.50 2.22
C PRO A 242 -12.92 10.35 1.10
N PHE A 243 -13.27 9.10 0.81
CA PHE A 243 -14.37 8.73 -0.07
C PHE A 243 -15.32 7.78 0.65
N LEU A 244 -16.59 8.12 0.70
CA LEU A 244 -17.61 7.20 1.17
C LEU A 244 -17.85 6.14 0.10
N TRP A 245 -17.67 4.88 0.48
CA TRP A 245 -17.87 3.72 -0.38
C TRP A 245 -19.28 3.15 -0.20
N ASP A 246 -20.04 3.12 -1.28
CA ASP A 246 -21.28 2.36 -1.37
C ASP A 246 -21.01 1.03 -2.08
N ALA A 247 -20.91 -0.05 -1.31
CA ALA A 247 -20.63 -1.39 -1.84
C ALA A 247 -21.75 -1.93 -2.73
N LYS A 248 -23.02 -1.48 -2.57
CA LYS A 248 -24.16 -1.93 -3.37
C LYS A 248 -24.17 -1.25 -4.73
N ALA A 249 -23.90 0.05 -4.76
CA ALA A 249 -23.84 0.82 -6.00
C ALA A 249 -22.44 0.76 -6.66
N ALA A 250 -21.43 0.29 -5.94
CA ALA A 250 -20.02 0.32 -6.29
C ALA A 250 -19.53 1.74 -6.63
N THR A 251 -19.90 2.73 -5.80
CA THR A 251 -19.58 4.14 -6.04
C THR A 251 -18.78 4.77 -4.91
N LEU A 252 -18.02 5.81 -5.25
CA LEU A 252 -17.22 6.63 -4.36
C LEU A 252 -17.78 8.06 -4.33
N THR A 253 -18.07 8.57 -3.13
CA THR A 253 -18.46 9.96 -2.92
C THR A 253 -17.36 10.68 -2.15
N SER A 254 -16.74 11.69 -2.77
CA SER A 254 -15.62 12.42 -2.16
C SER A 254 -16.07 13.30 -0.98
N GLY A 255 -15.31 13.27 0.11
CA GLY A 255 -15.41 14.19 1.23
C GLY A 255 -14.40 15.34 1.13
N THR A 256 -14.19 16.02 2.26
CA THR A 256 -13.26 17.16 2.34
C THR A 256 -11.83 16.66 2.49
N SER A 257 -10.94 17.10 1.59
CA SER A 257 -9.51 16.81 1.66
C SER A 257 -8.84 17.57 2.81
N VAL A 258 -7.88 16.92 3.48
CA VAL A 258 -7.08 17.50 4.57
C VAL A 258 -5.60 17.50 4.15
N SER A 259 -4.87 18.58 4.44
CA SER A 259 -3.44 18.70 4.14
C SER A 259 -2.61 17.72 4.97
N THR A 260 -1.57 17.14 4.34
CA THR A 260 -0.56 16.30 5.01
C THR A 260 0.64 17.08 5.53
N VAL A 261 0.73 18.39 5.20
CA VAL A 261 1.81 19.27 5.63
C VAL A 261 1.25 20.49 6.35
N PRO A 262 2.03 21.15 7.22
CA PRO A 262 1.62 22.38 7.89
C PRO A 262 1.24 23.51 6.92
N ALA A 263 0.39 24.41 7.36
CA ALA A 263 0.01 25.59 6.58
C ALA A 263 1.26 26.43 6.20
N GLY A 264 1.31 26.90 4.95
CA GLY A 264 2.42 27.69 4.42
C GLY A 264 3.60 26.89 3.89
N VAL A 265 3.63 25.57 4.08
CA VAL A 265 4.63 24.69 3.45
C VAL A 265 4.34 24.58 1.96
N SER A 266 5.26 25.03 1.12
CA SER A 266 5.15 24.99 -0.33
C SER A 266 6.53 25.09 -0.98
N GLY A 267 6.62 24.74 -2.27
CA GLY A 267 7.88 24.79 -3.05
C GLY A 267 8.73 23.52 -2.89
N GLY A 268 9.82 23.45 -3.65
CA GLY A 268 10.68 22.26 -3.70
C GLY A 268 10.00 21.03 -4.33
N HIS A 269 10.64 19.88 -4.18
CA HIS A 269 10.11 18.60 -4.65
C HIS A 269 9.27 17.90 -3.56
N LEU A 270 8.17 18.56 -3.15
CA LEU A 270 7.26 18.00 -2.16
C LEU A 270 6.29 17.02 -2.80
N SER A 271 6.06 15.89 -2.16
CA SER A 271 5.06 14.90 -2.60
C SER A 271 4.70 13.97 -1.45
N THR A 272 3.49 13.45 -1.45
CA THR A 272 3.15 12.37 -0.51
C THR A 272 3.57 11.02 -1.06
N ALA A 273 3.51 9.96 -0.23
CA ALA A 273 3.80 8.61 -0.67
C ALA A 273 2.80 7.57 -0.13
N GLU A 274 2.98 7.11 1.08
CA GLU A 274 2.19 6.02 1.64
C GLU A 274 1.11 6.51 2.59
N ILE A 275 0.03 5.72 2.68
CA ILE A 275 -1.05 5.93 3.64
C ILE A 275 -1.41 4.59 4.30
N VAL A 276 -1.47 4.57 5.62
CA VAL A 276 -1.86 3.38 6.38
C VAL A 276 -2.88 3.73 7.46
N ALA A 277 -3.79 2.81 7.73
CA ALA A 277 -4.77 2.92 8.80
C ALA A 277 -4.30 2.16 10.03
N HIS A 278 -4.43 2.76 11.22
CA HIS A 278 -4.19 2.07 12.47
C HIS A 278 -5.20 0.93 12.67
N PRO A 279 -4.78 -0.24 13.19
CA PRO A 279 -5.68 -1.40 13.39
C PRO A 279 -6.92 -1.09 14.25
N SER A 280 -6.85 -0.10 15.15
CA SER A 280 -8.01 0.34 15.92
C SER A 280 -9.10 1.04 15.08
N GLY A 281 -8.81 1.40 13.82
CA GLY A 281 -9.71 2.18 12.98
C GLY A 281 -9.92 3.63 13.43
N LYS A 282 -9.04 4.17 14.30
CA LYS A 282 -9.17 5.53 14.85
C LYS A 282 -8.23 6.55 14.21
N PHE A 283 -7.11 6.09 13.62
CA PHE A 283 -6.04 6.94 13.11
C PHE A 283 -5.62 6.55 11.70
N ILE A 284 -5.16 7.55 10.95
CA ILE A 284 -4.57 7.44 9.62
C ILE A 284 -3.21 8.11 9.65
N TYR A 285 -2.22 7.50 9.00
CA TYR A 285 -0.87 8.04 8.84
C TYR A 285 -0.54 8.20 7.37
N GLY A 286 0.07 9.33 7.00
CA GLY A 286 0.49 9.62 5.63
C GLY A 286 1.92 10.11 5.57
N SER A 287 2.75 9.58 4.68
CA SER A 287 4.15 10.01 4.55
C SER A 287 4.34 11.11 3.52
N ASN A 288 5.24 12.07 3.81
CA ASN A 288 5.59 13.22 2.98
C ASN A 288 7.06 13.18 2.57
N ARG A 289 7.31 13.02 1.29
CA ARG A 289 8.65 13.12 0.69
C ARG A 289 9.02 14.59 0.46
N GLY A 290 10.29 14.91 0.57
CA GLY A 290 10.77 16.29 0.51
C GLY A 290 10.57 17.05 1.81
N HIS A 291 9.36 17.04 2.40
CA HIS A 291 9.12 17.51 3.77
C HIS A 291 9.71 16.55 4.81
N ASN A 292 9.83 15.28 4.46
CA ASN A 292 10.42 14.20 5.28
C ASN A 292 9.73 14.05 6.63
N SER A 293 8.43 13.85 6.58
CA SER A 293 7.56 13.71 7.77
C SER A 293 6.48 12.65 7.59
N VAL A 294 5.82 12.33 8.70
CA VAL A 294 4.59 11.54 8.75
C VAL A 294 3.49 12.43 9.30
N ALA A 295 2.42 12.62 8.53
CA ALA A 295 1.20 13.27 8.99
C ALA A 295 0.33 12.27 9.75
N VAL A 296 -0.17 12.68 10.90
CA VAL A 296 -1.03 11.89 11.78
C VAL A 296 -2.43 12.51 11.80
N PHE A 297 -3.43 11.69 11.51
CA PHE A 297 -4.82 12.11 11.52
C PHE A 297 -5.65 11.24 12.45
N LYS A 298 -6.55 11.86 13.19
CA LYS A 298 -7.64 11.19 13.90
C LYS A 298 -8.88 11.17 13.01
N ILE A 299 -9.58 10.05 12.97
CA ILE A 299 -10.90 9.95 12.35
C ILE A 299 -11.92 10.53 13.33
N ALA A 300 -12.36 11.77 13.07
CA ALA A 300 -13.28 12.50 13.94
C ALA A 300 -14.74 12.08 13.76
N ASP A 301 -15.11 11.68 12.54
CA ASP A 301 -16.45 11.16 12.21
C ASP A 301 -16.27 9.97 11.26
N ALA A 302 -16.40 8.76 11.79
CA ALA A 302 -16.21 7.53 11.00
C ALA A 302 -17.29 7.34 9.91
N ALA A 303 -18.49 7.89 10.09
CA ALA A 303 -19.55 7.78 9.08
C ALA A 303 -19.34 8.69 7.89
N LYS A 304 -18.67 9.83 8.09
CA LYS A 304 -18.33 10.80 7.05
C LYS A 304 -16.86 10.71 6.58
N GLY A 305 -16.04 9.94 7.29
CA GLY A 305 -14.60 9.87 7.04
C GLY A 305 -13.84 11.16 7.38
N THR A 306 -14.40 12.03 8.21
CA THR A 306 -13.79 13.32 8.56
C THR A 306 -12.48 13.11 9.31
N LEU A 307 -11.41 13.77 8.85
CA LEU A 307 -10.09 13.73 9.48
C LEU A 307 -9.78 15.03 10.20
N GLU A 308 -9.16 14.93 11.38
CA GLU A 308 -8.53 16.02 12.12
C GLU A 308 -7.02 15.74 12.20
N THR A 309 -6.19 16.74 11.85
CA THR A 309 -4.74 16.63 11.98
C THR A 309 -4.36 16.63 13.45
N VAL A 310 -3.64 15.60 13.88
CA VAL A 310 -3.05 15.52 15.22
C VAL A 310 -1.69 16.21 15.20
N GLU A 311 -0.81 15.80 14.27
CA GLU A 311 0.53 16.35 14.12
C GLU A 311 1.13 16.05 12.75
N VAL A 312 2.29 16.63 12.48
CA VAL A 312 3.16 16.30 11.35
C VAL A 312 4.56 16.09 11.89
N GLU A 313 4.93 14.83 12.14
CA GLU A 313 6.15 14.43 12.84
C GLU A 313 7.31 14.20 11.86
N PRO A 314 8.54 14.74 12.10
CA PRO A 314 9.71 14.45 11.29
C PRO A 314 10.00 12.95 11.21
N SER A 315 10.24 12.43 9.99
CA SER A 315 10.35 10.98 9.77
C SER A 315 11.68 10.35 10.20
N GLY A 316 12.68 11.14 10.55
CA GLY A 316 14.02 10.63 10.96
C GLY A 316 14.90 10.18 9.79
N GLY A 317 14.54 10.54 8.55
CA GLY A 317 15.30 10.25 7.34
C GLY A 317 14.83 11.08 6.15
N LYS A 318 15.35 10.77 4.96
CA LYS A 318 15.01 11.48 3.72
C LYS A 318 14.15 10.62 2.82
N THR A 319 13.09 11.22 2.26
CA THR A 319 12.17 10.58 1.33
C THR A 319 11.51 9.33 1.93
N PRO A 320 10.66 9.48 2.99
CA PRO A 320 9.90 8.38 3.56
C PRO A 320 8.84 7.90 2.54
N ARG A 321 9.24 6.97 1.66
CA ARG A 321 8.40 6.49 0.55
C ARG A 321 7.36 5.46 0.99
N ASN A 322 7.64 4.76 2.08
CA ASN A 322 6.69 3.82 2.67
C ASN A 322 6.69 3.94 4.18
N ILE A 323 5.53 3.78 4.77
CA ILE A 323 5.33 3.58 6.20
C ILE A 323 4.47 2.34 6.39
N ASN A 324 4.70 1.60 7.46
CA ASN A 324 3.82 0.49 7.84
C ASN A 324 3.74 0.35 9.35
N LEU A 325 2.68 -0.31 9.82
CA LEU A 325 2.36 -0.53 11.23
C LEU A 325 2.61 -1.97 11.63
N THR A 326 3.06 -2.20 12.86
CA THR A 326 2.99 -3.54 13.42
C THR A 326 1.53 -3.99 13.53
N PRO A 327 1.25 -5.31 13.42
CA PRO A 327 -0.12 -5.83 13.50
C PRO A 327 -0.88 -5.44 14.78
N ASP A 328 -0.17 -5.23 15.88
CA ASP A 328 -0.73 -4.79 17.17
C ASP A 328 -0.93 -3.25 17.26
N GLY A 329 -0.46 -2.51 16.26
CA GLY A 329 -0.56 -1.04 16.21
C GLY A 329 0.34 -0.28 17.19
N LYS A 330 1.29 -0.93 17.85
CA LYS A 330 2.18 -0.22 18.80
C LYS A 330 3.28 0.59 18.14
N TRP A 331 3.70 0.17 16.95
CA TRP A 331 4.83 0.76 16.26
C TRP A 331 4.49 1.14 14.83
N LEU A 332 5.05 2.26 14.38
CA LEU A 332 5.11 2.66 12.98
C LEU A 332 6.56 2.65 12.52
N LEU A 333 6.81 2.05 11.36
CA LEU A 333 8.11 2.05 10.70
C LEU A 333 8.05 2.94 9.47
N ALA A 334 9.09 3.75 9.23
CA ALA A 334 9.23 4.56 8.03
C ALA A 334 10.48 4.15 7.24
N ALA A 335 10.30 3.78 5.97
CA ALA A 335 11.38 3.41 5.05
C ALA A 335 11.76 4.61 4.19
N HIS A 336 13.05 4.97 4.22
CA HIS A 336 13.58 6.17 3.59
C HIS A 336 14.42 5.82 2.36
N GLN A 337 13.94 6.22 1.19
CA GLN A 337 14.58 5.95 -0.09
C GLN A 337 15.97 6.58 -0.22
N ASP A 338 16.15 7.83 0.28
CA ASP A 338 17.32 8.64 -0.01
C ASP A 338 18.28 8.79 1.18
N SER A 339 18.00 8.15 2.30
CA SER A 339 18.91 8.05 3.45
C SER A 339 19.19 6.62 3.89
N ASP A 340 18.71 5.62 3.11
CA ASP A 340 19.03 4.19 3.28
C ASP A 340 18.75 3.65 4.70
N ASN A 341 17.74 4.19 5.38
CA ASN A 341 17.39 3.77 6.73
C ASN A 341 15.89 3.51 6.90
N ILE A 342 15.58 2.66 7.87
CA ILE A 342 14.24 2.45 8.39
C ILE A 342 14.22 2.96 9.81
N THR A 343 13.33 3.87 10.15
CA THR A 343 13.14 4.40 11.51
C THR A 343 11.90 3.81 12.15
N VAL A 344 11.86 3.81 13.49
CA VAL A 344 10.79 3.23 14.29
C VAL A 344 10.20 4.29 15.21
N PHE A 345 8.89 4.42 15.21
CA PHE A 345 8.12 5.27 16.10
C PHE A 345 7.26 4.43 17.03
N SER A 346 7.19 4.81 18.29
CA SER A 346 6.11 4.35 19.17
C SER A 346 4.85 5.18 18.94
N ILE A 347 3.69 4.52 19.02
CA ILE A 347 2.38 5.14 18.80
C ILE A 347 1.66 5.32 20.14
N ASN A 348 1.25 6.54 20.45
CA ASN A 348 0.35 6.80 21.56
C ASN A 348 -1.05 6.25 21.24
N GLN A 349 -1.49 5.23 21.93
CA GLN A 349 -2.75 4.53 21.68
C GLN A 349 -4.00 5.38 21.98
N THR A 350 -3.84 6.52 22.66
CA THR A 350 -4.95 7.42 23.03
C THR A 350 -5.27 8.42 21.93
N ASP A 351 -4.25 9.06 21.34
CA ASP A 351 -4.40 10.15 20.39
C ASP A 351 -3.74 9.87 19.02
N GLY A 352 -2.99 8.75 18.89
CA GLY A 352 -2.33 8.33 17.66
C GLY A 352 -0.99 9.04 17.39
N SER A 353 -0.54 9.95 18.26
CA SER A 353 0.72 10.68 18.08
C SER A 353 1.94 9.75 18.05
N LEU A 354 2.97 10.19 17.33
CA LEU A 354 4.20 9.44 17.09
C LEU A 354 5.33 9.98 17.96
N THR A 355 6.15 9.07 18.48
CA THR A 355 7.42 9.43 19.12
C THR A 355 8.54 8.66 18.44
N LEU A 356 9.45 9.38 17.76
CA LEU A 356 10.63 8.79 17.12
C LEU A 356 11.51 8.14 18.18
N THR A 357 11.82 6.88 17.99
CA THR A 357 12.71 6.13 18.89
C THR A 357 14.17 6.23 18.44
N LYS A 358 15.08 5.58 19.18
CA LYS A 358 16.47 5.40 18.77
C LYS A 358 16.68 4.18 17.86
N ASN A 359 15.63 3.38 17.67
CA ASN A 359 15.69 2.15 16.87
C ASN A 359 15.67 2.49 15.38
N SER A 360 16.61 1.94 14.66
CA SER A 360 16.70 2.07 13.22
C SER A 360 17.47 0.91 12.60
N ALA A 361 17.32 0.71 11.31
CA ALA A 361 18.09 -0.27 10.53
C ALA A 361 18.56 0.36 9.21
N LEU A 362 19.75 -0.02 8.74
CA LEU A 362 20.25 0.42 7.43
C LEU A 362 19.82 -0.59 6.36
N VAL A 363 19.04 -0.12 5.39
CA VAL A 363 18.59 -0.88 4.21
C VAL A 363 18.61 0.05 3.01
N GLY A 364 19.46 -0.26 2.02
CA GLY A 364 19.64 0.59 0.85
C GLY A 364 18.35 0.81 0.08
N LYS A 365 17.99 2.07 -0.14
CA LYS A 365 16.81 2.54 -0.88
C LYS A 365 15.52 1.78 -0.57
N ALA A 366 15.26 1.51 0.71
CA ALA A 366 14.03 0.84 1.16
C ALA A 366 12.80 1.69 0.80
N VAL A 367 11.82 1.08 0.13
CA VAL A 367 10.62 1.77 -0.40
C VAL A 367 9.30 1.02 -0.17
N CYS A 368 9.35 -0.15 0.44
CA CYS A 368 8.18 -0.92 0.88
C CYS A 368 8.53 -1.75 2.11
N LEU A 369 7.62 -1.82 3.07
CA LEU A 369 7.72 -2.66 4.26
C LEU A 369 6.48 -3.54 4.35
N VAL A 370 6.64 -4.83 4.65
CA VAL A 370 5.52 -5.73 4.93
C VAL A 370 5.90 -6.69 6.05
N PHE A 371 5.02 -6.81 7.05
CA PHE A 371 5.19 -7.77 8.13
C PHE A 371 4.73 -9.15 7.72
N LEU A 372 5.42 -10.18 8.22
CA LEU A 372 4.96 -11.56 8.14
C LEU A 372 3.95 -11.80 9.27
N PRO A 373 2.68 -12.18 8.95
CA PRO A 373 1.64 -12.42 9.94
C PRO A 373 1.83 -13.71 10.74
#